data_1572b8c569ade31a28e30b35573fba3c
#
_entry.id   1572b8c569ade31a28e30b35573fba3c
#
_cell.length_a   1.000
_cell.length_b   1.000
_cell.length_c   1.000
_cell.angle_alpha   90.00
_cell.angle_beta   90.00
_cell.angle_gamma   90.00
#
_symmetry.space_group_name_H-M   'P 1'
#
loop_
_entity.id
_entity.type
_entity.pdbx_description
1 polymer ?
#
loop_
_entity_poly.entity_id
_entity_poly.type
_entity_poly.pdbx_seq_one_letter_code
_entity_poly.pdbx_strand_id
1 'polypeptide(L)'
;TAPDGHIYSFPWIEQLGSGKEAIQAIGDIPYINKKWLDYLGLEIPTTTDELEQVLIQFRDHADDLKQEFSIEGDVIPMSFIINNGDQDPAILINGFGEGYGDTGDHFAVTDEGKVIYTTVQEGYKEGIEWLHKLVTEDLVDPEAFTQEWSTYVAKGKNHRYGLCFTWDIANIDNNTDYVMLPALTGPDGMRNITRQNNSETSGFDRGRCVLTTSCRNTALAAAWIDQMYAPLQSPQNNWGTYG
;
A
#
# COMPACT_ATOMS: atom_id res chain seq x y z
N THR A 1 18.01 -9.45 -19.89
CA THR A 1 18.80 -8.85 -20.97
C THR A 1 18.07 -7.63 -21.53
N ALA A 2 18.81 -6.60 -21.94
CA ALA A 2 18.29 -5.47 -22.68
C ALA A 2 17.86 -5.89 -24.11
N PRO A 3 17.10 -5.06 -24.85
CA PRO A 3 16.66 -5.40 -26.22
C PRO A 3 17.80 -5.72 -27.20
N ASP A 4 19.00 -5.22 -26.92
CA ASP A 4 20.23 -5.49 -27.70
C ASP A 4 20.92 -6.81 -27.29
N GLY A 5 20.34 -7.58 -26.35
CA GLY A 5 20.86 -8.86 -25.90
C GLY A 5 21.91 -8.79 -24.79
N HIS A 6 22.29 -7.59 -24.33
CA HIS A 6 23.30 -7.41 -23.31
C HIS A 6 22.71 -7.29 -21.90
N ILE A 7 23.55 -7.48 -20.88
CA ILE A 7 23.25 -7.30 -19.46
C ILE A 7 24.06 -6.10 -18.97
N TYR A 8 23.38 -5.03 -18.53
CA TYR A 8 24.01 -3.78 -18.10
C TYR A 8 23.95 -3.55 -16.60
N SER A 9 23.20 -4.38 -15.87
CA SER A 9 22.97 -4.18 -14.45
C SER A 9 22.71 -5.47 -13.71
N PHE A 10 22.92 -5.43 -12.42
CA PHE A 10 22.47 -6.45 -11.50
C PHE A 10 21.05 -6.09 -11.05
N PRO A 11 20.07 -7.00 -11.15
CA PRO A 11 18.70 -6.76 -10.73
C PRO A 11 18.55 -6.86 -9.22
N TRP A 12 17.51 -6.25 -8.69
CA TRP A 12 16.93 -6.69 -7.42
C TRP A 12 15.97 -7.84 -7.69
N ILE A 13 16.05 -8.89 -6.90
CA ILE A 13 15.19 -10.07 -7.04
C ILE A 13 14.68 -10.44 -5.66
N GLU A 14 13.36 -10.51 -5.54
CA GLU A 14 12.70 -10.98 -4.33
C GLU A 14 11.70 -12.07 -4.72
N GLN A 15 12.02 -13.29 -4.39
CA GLN A 15 11.19 -14.46 -4.71
C GLN A 15 11.16 -15.43 -3.55
N LEU A 16 9.96 -15.91 -3.21
CA LEU A 16 9.76 -16.96 -2.22
C LEU A 16 9.65 -18.32 -2.91
N GLY A 17 10.61 -19.19 -2.57
CA GLY A 17 10.59 -20.59 -2.96
C GLY A 17 10.49 -20.82 -4.47
N SER A 18 9.87 -21.94 -4.85
CA SER A 18 9.68 -22.34 -6.24
C SER A 18 8.51 -21.64 -6.94
N GLY A 19 7.63 -20.99 -6.19
CA GLY A 19 6.44 -20.30 -6.70
C GLY A 19 6.74 -18.99 -7.42
N LYS A 20 7.94 -18.44 -7.24
CA LYS A 20 8.38 -17.15 -7.78
C LYS A 20 7.49 -15.97 -7.36
N GLU A 21 6.92 -16.06 -6.17
CA GLU A 21 6.11 -15.01 -5.60
C GLU A 21 7.00 -13.99 -4.89
N ALA A 22 6.72 -12.69 -5.11
CA ALA A 22 7.39 -11.63 -4.37
C ALA A 22 6.85 -11.55 -2.93
N ILE A 23 7.72 -11.23 -1.98
CA ILE A 23 7.32 -11.00 -0.58
C ILE A 23 6.52 -9.69 -0.50
N GLN A 24 7.00 -8.66 -1.18
CA GLN A 24 6.31 -7.36 -1.31
C GLN A 24 5.43 -7.37 -2.57
N ALA A 25 4.32 -8.06 -2.50
CA ALA A 25 3.39 -8.13 -3.63
C ALA A 25 2.42 -6.95 -3.69
N ILE A 26 2.30 -6.16 -2.63
CA ILE A 26 1.31 -5.09 -2.48
C ILE A 26 1.96 -3.93 -1.73
N GLY A 27 1.95 -2.73 -2.32
CA GLY A 27 2.08 -1.46 -1.62
C GLY A 27 0.71 -1.02 -1.08
N ASP A 28 0.60 0.17 -0.54
CA ASP A 28 -0.66 0.83 -0.13
C ASP A 28 -1.60 -0.07 0.67
N ILE A 29 -1.09 -0.93 1.54
CA ILE A 29 -1.93 -1.84 2.31
C ILE A 29 -2.81 -1.02 3.25
N PRO A 30 -4.14 -1.09 3.12
CA PRO A 30 -5.05 -0.43 4.05
C PRO A 30 -5.09 -1.20 5.37
N TYR A 31 -4.82 -0.52 6.47
CA TYR A 31 -4.89 -1.03 7.82
C TYR A 31 -5.99 -0.34 8.59
N ILE A 32 -6.93 -1.13 9.13
CA ILE A 32 -8.03 -0.62 9.95
C ILE A 32 -7.77 -0.91 11.43
N ASN A 33 -8.11 0.04 12.30
CA ASN A 33 -7.93 -0.06 13.73
C ASN A 33 -8.93 -1.05 14.34
N LYS A 34 -8.47 -2.29 14.53
CA LYS A 34 -9.28 -3.37 15.08
C LYS A 34 -9.73 -3.09 16.52
N LYS A 35 -8.90 -2.39 17.28
CA LYS A 35 -9.18 -2.05 18.66
C LYS A 35 -10.35 -1.07 18.77
N TRP A 36 -10.45 -0.11 17.84
CA TRP A 36 -11.60 0.78 17.75
C TRP A 36 -12.87 0.06 17.30
N LEU A 37 -12.74 -0.84 16.31
CA LEU A 37 -13.86 -1.67 15.89
C LEU A 37 -14.42 -2.48 17.06
N ASP A 38 -13.55 -3.15 17.81
CA ASP A 38 -13.97 -3.97 18.96
C ASP A 38 -14.66 -3.14 20.06
N TYR A 39 -14.13 -1.96 20.35
CA TYR A 39 -14.71 -1.06 21.34
C TYR A 39 -16.12 -0.58 20.94
N LEU A 40 -16.32 -0.26 19.67
CA LEU A 40 -17.60 0.19 19.13
C LEU A 40 -18.55 -0.96 18.75
N GLY A 41 -18.11 -2.21 18.88
CA GLY A 41 -18.91 -3.39 18.52
C GLY A 41 -19.14 -3.52 17.00
N LEU A 42 -18.18 -3.09 16.18
CA LEU A 42 -18.24 -3.11 14.74
C LEU A 42 -17.43 -4.27 14.15
N GLU A 43 -17.91 -4.81 13.05
CA GLU A 43 -17.18 -5.82 12.26
C GLU A 43 -16.20 -5.18 11.28
N ILE A 44 -15.24 -5.96 10.80
CA ILE A 44 -14.32 -5.52 9.73
C ILE A 44 -15.13 -5.35 8.44
N PRO A 45 -15.13 -4.16 7.82
CA PRO A 45 -15.92 -3.92 6.62
C PRO A 45 -15.42 -4.73 5.42
N THR A 46 -16.34 -5.20 4.59
CA THR A 46 -16.08 -6.00 3.38
C THR A 46 -16.61 -5.34 2.12
N THR A 47 -17.36 -4.27 2.26
CA THR A 47 -17.90 -3.46 1.16
C THR A 47 -17.53 -1.99 1.35
N THR A 48 -17.59 -1.21 0.27
CA THR A 48 -17.37 0.24 0.32
C THR A 48 -18.39 0.95 1.22
N ASP A 49 -19.65 0.51 1.20
CA ASP A 49 -20.70 1.07 2.05
C ASP A 49 -20.46 0.76 3.53
N GLU A 50 -20.06 -0.48 3.86
CA GLU A 50 -19.71 -0.84 5.24
C GLU A 50 -18.51 -0.04 5.74
N LEU A 51 -17.49 0.16 4.89
CA LEU A 51 -16.35 1.00 5.26
C LEU A 51 -16.78 2.44 5.55
N GLU A 52 -17.61 3.03 4.69
CA GLU A 52 -18.16 4.37 4.93
C GLU A 52 -18.87 4.45 6.29
N GLN A 53 -19.72 3.49 6.60
CA GLN A 53 -20.43 3.44 7.90
C GLN A 53 -19.45 3.32 9.09
N VAL A 54 -18.41 2.51 8.96
CA VAL A 54 -17.37 2.39 9.99
C VAL A 54 -16.64 3.71 10.21
N LEU A 55 -16.25 4.40 9.11
CA LEU A 55 -15.59 5.70 9.22
C LEU A 55 -16.50 6.77 9.87
N ILE A 56 -17.80 6.75 9.57
CA ILE A 56 -18.80 7.59 10.22
C ILE A 56 -18.83 7.31 11.75
N GLN A 57 -18.83 6.04 12.16
CA GLN A 57 -18.80 5.69 13.57
C GLN A 57 -17.51 6.18 14.26
N PHE A 58 -16.37 6.09 13.60
CA PHE A 58 -15.10 6.62 14.12
C PHE A 58 -15.16 8.14 14.32
N ARG A 59 -15.74 8.88 13.38
CA ARG A 59 -15.96 10.32 13.50
C ARG A 59 -16.92 10.67 14.62
N ASP A 60 -18.09 10.02 14.64
CA ASP A 60 -19.18 10.37 15.54
C ASP A 60 -18.86 10.00 17.01
N HIS A 61 -17.97 9.00 17.22
CA HIS A 61 -17.48 8.58 18.54
C HIS A 61 -16.04 9.04 18.83
N ALA A 62 -15.57 10.09 18.13
CA ALA A 62 -14.19 10.58 18.27
C ALA A 62 -13.81 10.92 19.72
N ASP A 63 -14.70 11.57 20.47
CA ASP A 63 -14.46 11.93 21.87
C ASP A 63 -14.38 10.70 22.78
N ASP A 64 -15.22 9.70 22.55
CA ASP A 64 -15.21 8.44 23.29
C ASP A 64 -13.91 7.67 23.05
N LEU A 65 -13.51 7.55 21.77
CA LEU A 65 -12.26 6.91 21.36
C LEU A 65 -11.05 7.63 21.95
N LYS A 66 -11.04 8.96 21.89
CA LYS A 66 -9.96 9.78 22.44
C LYS A 66 -9.79 9.56 23.94
N GLN A 67 -10.88 9.49 24.67
CA GLN A 67 -10.86 9.26 26.12
C GLN A 67 -10.42 7.83 26.45
N GLU A 68 -11.02 6.81 25.81
CA GLU A 68 -10.75 5.40 26.09
C GLU A 68 -9.30 5.02 25.80
N PHE A 69 -8.78 5.47 24.65
CA PHE A 69 -7.44 5.10 24.20
C PHE A 69 -6.36 6.15 24.48
N SER A 70 -6.70 7.22 25.21
CA SER A 70 -5.78 8.31 25.58
C SER A 70 -5.06 8.92 24.34
N ILE A 71 -5.82 9.17 23.27
CA ILE A 71 -5.28 9.66 22.00
C ILE A 71 -4.87 11.14 22.16
N GLU A 72 -3.60 11.45 21.84
CA GLU A 72 -3.11 12.82 21.81
C GLU A 72 -3.40 13.48 20.46
N GLY A 73 -4.31 14.46 20.46
CA GLY A 73 -4.76 15.17 19.27
C GLY A 73 -6.17 14.73 18.83
N ASP A 74 -6.51 14.99 17.56
CA ASP A 74 -7.82 14.64 17.03
C ASP A 74 -7.83 13.21 16.51
N VAL A 75 -8.94 12.51 16.70
CA VAL A 75 -9.22 11.23 16.04
C VAL A 75 -9.42 11.48 14.55
N ILE A 76 -8.78 10.68 13.74
CA ILE A 76 -8.81 10.78 12.28
C ILE A 76 -9.40 9.48 11.74
N PRO A 77 -10.64 9.50 11.20
CA PRO A 77 -11.26 8.29 10.69
C PRO A 77 -10.44 7.61 9.58
N MET A 78 -9.92 8.38 8.60
CA MET A 78 -9.04 7.89 7.55
C MET A 78 -7.96 8.91 7.22
N SER A 79 -6.71 8.47 7.04
CA SER A 79 -5.62 9.31 6.54
C SER A 79 -4.77 8.58 5.52
N PHE A 80 -4.15 9.36 4.61
CA PHE A 80 -3.27 8.89 3.55
C PHE A 80 -2.28 9.98 3.14
N ILE A 81 -1.40 9.67 2.21
CA ILE A 81 -0.55 10.67 1.52
C ILE A 81 -0.81 10.52 0.03
N ILE A 82 -1.42 11.53 -0.57
CA ILE A 82 -1.73 11.49 -2.01
C ILE A 82 -0.46 11.41 -2.86
N ASN A 83 -0.50 10.65 -3.94
CA ASN A 83 0.63 10.44 -4.86
C ASN A 83 1.91 9.88 -4.21
N ASN A 84 1.79 9.21 -3.09
CA ASN A 84 2.89 8.48 -2.48
C ASN A 84 2.63 6.97 -2.63
N GLY A 85 3.48 6.28 -3.35
CA GLY A 85 3.28 4.92 -3.82
C GLY A 85 2.98 3.85 -2.77
N ASP A 86 3.11 4.14 -1.47
CA ASP A 86 2.81 3.20 -0.38
C ASP A 86 1.71 3.72 0.57
N GLN A 87 1.18 4.90 0.35
CA GLN A 87 0.17 5.54 1.20
C GLN A 87 -1.00 6.12 0.42
N ASP A 88 -1.18 5.74 -0.84
CA ASP A 88 -2.25 6.23 -1.70
C ASP A 88 -3.56 5.45 -1.48
N PRO A 89 -4.73 6.12 -1.39
CA PRO A 89 -6.02 5.47 -1.17
C PRO A 89 -6.61 4.83 -2.43
N ALA A 90 -5.95 4.89 -3.59
CA ALA A 90 -6.47 4.40 -4.86
C ALA A 90 -6.88 2.92 -4.82
N ILE A 91 -6.24 2.12 -3.96
CA ILE A 91 -6.61 0.71 -3.76
C ILE A 91 -8.07 0.53 -3.28
N LEU A 92 -8.67 1.52 -2.63
CA LEU A 92 -10.06 1.44 -2.16
C LEU A 92 -11.09 1.48 -3.30
N ILE A 93 -10.73 2.10 -4.43
CA ILE A 93 -11.65 2.23 -5.57
C ILE A 93 -11.62 1.03 -6.51
N ASN A 94 -10.83 0.02 -6.20
CA ASN A 94 -10.70 -1.18 -7.02
C ASN A 94 -11.98 -2.00 -7.17
N GLY A 95 -12.97 -1.82 -6.33
CA GLY A 95 -14.27 -2.47 -6.42
C GLY A 95 -15.30 -1.75 -7.31
N PHE A 96 -14.98 -0.57 -7.85
CA PHE A 96 -15.91 0.20 -8.68
C PHE A 96 -15.85 -0.19 -10.15
N GLY A 97 -16.99 -0.07 -10.85
CA GLY A 97 -17.13 -0.40 -12.27
C GLY A 97 -16.82 -1.87 -12.56
N GLU A 98 -16.01 -2.12 -13.57
CA GLU A 98 -15.61 -3.48 -13.98
C GLU A 98 -14.50 -4.09 -13.09
N GLY A 99 -14.09 -3.41 -12.03
CA GLY A 99 -13.19 -3.95 -11.02
C GLY A 99 -11.71 -3.96 -11.41
N TYR A 100 -11.29 -3.17 -12.38
CA TYR A 100 -9.86 -3.10 -12.75
C TYR A 100 -9.06 -2.11 -11.90
N GLY A 101 -9.76 -1.30 -11.09
CA GLY A 101 -9.14 -0.40 -10.16
C GLY A 101 -8.20 0.61 -10.78
N ASP A 102 -7.32 1.13 -9.94
CA ASP A 102 -6.23 1.97 -10.38
C ASP A 102 -4.88 1.36 -9.96
N THR A 103 -3.86 1.73 -10.70
CA THR A 103 -2.46 1.44 -10.40
C THR A 103 -1.71 2.76 -10.38
N GLY A 104 -0.56 2.83 -9.72
CA GLY A 104 0.24 4.06 -9.71
C GLY A 104 0.55 4.63 -11.09
N ASP A 105 0.55 3.78 -12.12
CA ASP A 105 0.77 4.16 -13.52
C ASP A 105 -0.54 4.39 -14.30
N HIS A 106 -1.69 4.19 -13.70
CA HIS A 106 -3.03 4.28 -14.30
C HIS A 106 -3.28 3.34 -15.47
N PHE A 107 -2.58 2.21 -15.55
CA PHE A 107 -2.78 1.18 -16.56
C PHE A 107 -3.15 -0.15 -15.93
N ALA A 108 -4.13 -0.82 -16.50
CA ALA A 108 -4.49 -2.19 -16.13
C ALA A 108 -4.57 -3.08 -17.38
N VAL A 109 -4.45 -4.38 -17.17
CA VAL A 109 -4.67 -5.39 -18.23
C VAL A 109 -5.92 -6.15 -17.87
N THR A 110 -6.92 -6.13 -18.75
CA THR A 110 -8.18 -6.86 -18.55
C THR A 110 -7.97 -8.37 -18.66
N ASP A 111 -8.94 -9.15 -18.22
CA ASP A 111 -8.93 -10.62 -18.32
C ASP A 111 -8.79 -11.11 -19.77
N GLU A 112 -9.26 -10.32 -20.76
CA GLU A 112 -9.08 -10.60 -22.19
C GLU A 112 -7.68 -10.19 -22.71
N GLY A 113 -6.81 -9.67 -21.85
CA GLY A 113 -5.46 -9.24 -22.22
C GLY A 113 -5.41 -7.86 -22.90
N LYS A 114 -6.45 -7.06 -22.80
CA LYS A 114 -6.48 -5.69 -23.33
C LYS A 114 -5.89 -4.72 -22.31
N VAL A 115 -4.98 -3.86 -22.75
CA VAL A 115 -4.47 -2.76 -21.93
C VAL A 115 -5.48 -1.61 -21.94
N ILE A 116 -5.85 -1.16 -20.76
CA ILE A 116 -6.73 0.00 -20.55
C ILE A 116 -6.03 1.07 -19.73
N TYR A 117 -6.43 2.34 -19.92
CA TYR A 117 -6.06 3.46 -19.08
C TYR A 117 -7.18 3.69 -18.07
N THR A 118 -6.89 3.49 -16.78
CA THR A 118 -7.92 3.40 -15.73
C THR A 118 -8.66 4.72 -15.53
N THR A 119 -7.96 5.85 -15.60
CA THR A 119 -8.53 7.17 -15.31
C THR A 119 -9.64 7.63 -16.28
N VAL A 120 -9.78 6.98 -17.43
CA VAL A 120 -10.86 7.27 -18.40
C VAL A 120 -12.03 6.27 -18.32
N GLN A 121 -11.96 5.34 -17.38
CA GLN A 121 -13.04 4.36 -17.16
C GLN A 121 -14.11 4.96 -16.24
N GLU A 122 -15.38 4.57 -16.44
CA GLU A 122 -16.50 5.06 -15.61
C GLU A 122 -16.30 4.65 -14.14
N GLY A 123 -15.85 3.43 -13.87
CA GLY A 123 -15.61 2.95 -12.50
C GLY A 123 -14.54 3.77 -11.74
N TYR A 124 -13.53 4.31 -12.44
CA TYR A 124 -12.58 5.23 -11.82
C TYR A 124 -13.27 6.52 -11.37
N LYS A 125 -14.10 7.10 -12.24
CA LYS A 125 -14.88 8.30 -11.92
C LYS A 125 -15.80 8.07 -10.71
N GLU A 126 -16.54 6.97 -10.71
CA GLU A 126 -17.44 6.60 -9.60
C GLU A 126 -16.66 6.42 -8.29
N GLY A 127 -15.50 5.77 -8.34
CA GLY A 127 -14.61 5.62 -7.20
C GLY A 127 -14.08 6.94 -6.66
N ILE A 128 -13.68 7.87 -7.53
CA ILE A 128 -13.26 9.23 -7.15
C ILE A 128 -14.44 10.03 -6.57
N GLU A 129 -15.64 9.91 -7.11
CA GLU A 129 -16.84 10.55 -6.56
C GLU A 129 -17.14 10.03 -5.14
N TRP A 130 -16.96 8.73 -4.91
CA TRP A 130 -17.10 8.14 -3.57
C TRP A 130 -16.01 8.63 -2.61
N LEU A 131 -14.73 8.66 -3.02
CA LEU A 131 -13.65 9.25 -2.19
C LEU A 131 -13.92 10.72 -1.87
N HIS A 132 -14.40 11.50 -2.85
CA HIS A 132 -14.79 12.89 -2.63
C HIS A 132 -15.92 13.01 -1.59
N LYS A 133 -16.90 12.09 -1.60
CA LYS A 133 -17.94 12.03 -0.59
C LYS A 133 -17.35 11.85 0.81
N LEU A 134 -16.40 10.91 0.98
CA LEU A 134 -15.74 10.71 2.28
C LEU A 134 -15.04 11.97 2.78
N VAL A 135 -14.42 12.75 1.87
CA VAL A 135 -13.79 14.03 2.21
C VAL A 135 -14.84 15.06 2.66
N THR A 136 -15.95 15.18 1.94
CA THR A 136 -17.02 16.16 2.24
C THR A 136 -17.80 15.85 3.52
N GLU A 137 -17.73 14.60 3.99
CA GLU A 137 -18.34 14.13 5.22
C GLU A 137 -17.37 14.16 6.43
N ASP A 138 -16.22 14.84 6.30
CA ASP A 138 -15.18 14.94 7.33
C ASP A 138 -14.63 13.58 7.80
N LEU A 139 -14.61 12.58 6.91
CA LEU A 139 -14.10 11.23 7.19
C LEU A 139 -12.60 11.08 6.85
N VAL A 140 -12.02 12.09 6.19
CA VAL A 140 -10.63 12.07 5.74
C VAL A 140 -9.83 13.18 6.43
N ASP A 141 -8.61 12.87 6.81
CA ASP A 141 -7.64 13.84 7.31
C ASP A 141 -7.53 15.04 6.36
N PRO A 142 -7.82 16.26 6.79
CA PRO A 142 -7.73 17.44 5.92
C PRO A 142 -6.31 17.70 5.40
N GLU A 143 -5.28 17.18 6.09
CA GLU A 143 -3.89 17.30 5.66
C GLU A 143 -3.44 16.17 4.70
N ALA A 144 -4.28 15.17 4.42
CA ALA A 144 -3.93 14.02 3.58
C ALA A 144 -3.39 14.39 2.19
N PHE A 145 -3.82 15.54 1.66
CA PHE A 145 -3.40 16.04 0.34
C PHE A 145 -2.11 16.87 0.37
N THR A 146 -1.57 17.19 1.53
CA THR A 146 -0.43 18.10 1.67
C THR A 146 0.61 17.66 2.68
N GLN A 147 0.30 16.65 3.49
CA GLN A 147 1.22 16.18 4.53
C GLN A 147 2.38 15.37 3.96
N GLU A 148 3.50 15.47 4.65
CA GLU A 148 4.70 14.68 4.39
C GLU A 148 4.72 13.42 5.25
N TRP A 149 5.52 12.42 4.86
CA TRP A 149 5.70 11.16 5.59
C TRP A 149 5.97 11.35 7.09
N SER A 150 6.82 12.31 7.46
CA SER A 150 7.15 12.57 8.87
C SER A 150 5.93 13.00 9.71
N THR A 151 5.05 13.83 9.14
CA THR A 151 3.80 14.27 9.78
C THR A 151 2.83 13.09 9.89
N TYR A 152 2.70 12.31 8.82
CA TYR A 152 1.87 11.12 8.78
C TYR A 152 2.28 10.11 9.87
N VAL A 153 3.57 9.79 9.95
CA VAL A 153 4.10 8.91 11.00
C VAL A 153 3.89 9.48 12.40
N ALA A 154 4.08 10.79 12.60
CA ALA A 154 3.89 11.41 13.91
C ALA A 154 2.43 11.30 14.39
N LYS A 155 1.44 11.50 13.51
CA LYS A 155 0.02 11.30 13.82
C LYS A 155 -0.27 9.82 14.17
N GLY A 156 0.29 8.88 13.40
CA GLY A 156 0.15 7.45 13.67
C GLY A 156 0.71 7.04 15.01
N LYS A 157 1.95 7.47 15.35
CA LYS A 157 2.58 7.20 16.66
C LYS A 157 1.80 7.76 17.86
N ASN A 158 0.91 8.71 17.62
CA ASN A 158 -0.06 9.21 18.61
C ASN A 158 -1.42 8.49 18.52
N HIS A 159 -1.50 7.33 17.85
CA HIS A 159 -2.68 6.46 17.76
C HIS A 159 -3.94 7.13 17.17
N ARG A 160 -3.76 8.08 16.25
CA ARG A 160 -4.85 8.94 15.77
C ARG A 160 -5.70 8.35 14.65
N TYR A 161 -5.27 7.24 14.02
CA TYR A 161 -5.87 6.73 12.79
C TYR A 161 -6.87 5.59 13.02
N GLY A 162 -8.05 5.71 12.40
CA GLY A 162 -8.98 4.60 12.22
C GLY A 162 -8.60 3.71 11.02
N LEU A 163 -8.32 4.32 9.87
CA LEU A 163 -7.83 3.67 8.66
C LEU A 163 -6.61 4.42 8.14
N CYS A 164 -5.56 3.70 7.80
CA CYS A 164 -4.33 4.24 7.24
C CYS A 164 -3.71 3.27 6.23
N PHE A 165 -2.73 3.74 5.44
CA PHE A 165 -2.09 3.00 4.35
C PHE A 165 -0.58 2.97 4.55
N THR A 166 0.02 1.80 4.38
CA THR A 166 1.47 1.62 4.44
C THR A 166 1.85 0.21 4.00
N TRP A 167 3.11 -0.04 3.69
CA TRP A 167 3.60 -1.41 3.43
C TRP A 167 3.73 -2.25 4.71
N ASP A 168 3.92 -1.63 5.87
CA ASP A 168 3.96 -2.29 7.18
C ASP A 168 3.47 -1.33 8.26
N ILE A 169 2.44 -1.72 9.00
CA ILE A 169 1.84 -0.89 10.04
C ILE A 169 2.83 -0.50 11.15
N ALA A 170 3.84 -1.33 11.42
CA ALA A 170 4.88 -1.04 12.40
C ALA A 170 5.66 0.25 12.13
N ASN A 171 5.64 0.75 10.89
CA ASN A 171 6.23 2.04 10.54
C ASN A 171 5.44 3.23 11.08
N ILE A 172 4.14 3.04 11.28
CA ILE A 172 3.21 4.11 11.65
C ILE A 172 2.75 3.97 13.08
N ASP A 173 2.35 2.76 13.50
CA ASP A 173 1.77 2.53 14.81
C ASP A 173 2.10 1.13 15.37
N ASN A 174 1.46 0.75 16.46
CA ASN A 174 1.55 -0.58 17.03
C ASN A 174 0.81 -1.60 16.15
N ASN A 175 1.53 -2.62 15.70
CA ASN A 175 1.00 -3.68 14.83
C ASN A 175 -0.04 -4.59 15.51
N THR A 176 -0.25 -4.50 16.82
CA THR A 176 -1.27 -5.30 17.52
C THR A 176 -2.66 -4.69 17.49
N ASP A 177 -2.76 -3.39 17.20
CA ASP A 177 -4.02 -2.65 17.24
C ASP A 177 -4.72 -2.60 15.88
N TYR A 178 -4.01 -2.97 14.81
CA TYR A 178 -4.48 -2.90 13.43
C TYR A 178 -4.53 -4.26 12.75
N VAL A 179 -5.45 -4.37 11.80
CA VAL A 179 -5.52 -5.50 10.88
C VAL A 179 -5.60 -5.00 9.44
N MET A 180 -5.13 -5.80 8.50
CA MET A 180 -5.29 -5.47 7.08
C MET A 180 -6.76 -5.48 6.71
N LEU A 181 -7.21 -4.42 6.03
CA LEU A 181 -8.53 -4.35 5.46
C LEU A 181 -8.59 -5.31 4.25
N PRO A 182 -9.59 -6.19 4.17
CA PRO A 182 -9.75 -7.03 2.99
C PRO A 182 -10.11 -6.18 1.75
N ALA A 183 -9.89 -6.73 0.55
CA ALA A 183 -10.36 -6.09 -0.66
C ALA A 183 -11.88 -5.88 -0.58
N LEU A 184 -12.32 -4.64 -0.78
CA LEU A 184 -13.72 -4.27 -0.66
C LEU A 184 -14.52 -4.66 -1.91
N THR A 185 -15.77 -5.03 -1.70
CA THR A 185 -16.77 -5.16 -2.77
C THR A 185 -17.41 -3.80 -3.00
N GLY A 186 -17.39 -3.32 -4.23
CA GLY A 186 -18.01 -2.06 -4.64
C GLY A 186 -19.54 -2.18 -4.84
N PRO A 187 -20.19 -1.08 -5.24
CA PRO A 187 -21.65 -0.99 -5.38
C PRO A 187 -22.26 -2.03 -6.35
N ASP A 188 -21.54 -2.36 -7.42
CA ASP A 188 -21.98 -3.31 -8.43
C ASP A 188 -21.66 -4.77 -8.11
N GLY A 189 -21.20 -5.04 -6.89
CA GLY A 189 -20.82 -6.37 -6.44
C GLY A 189 -19.44 -6.84 -6.95
N MET A 190 -18.69 -5.96 -7.60
CA MET A 190 -17.34 -6.27 -8.05
C MET A 190 -16.36 -6.17 -6.89
N ARG A 191 -15.50 -7.16 -6.81
CA ARG A 191 -14.39 -7.19 -5.86
C ARG A 191 -13.09 -7.32 -6.62
N ASN A 192 -12.34 -6.24 -6.67
CA ASN A 192 -11.04 -6.27 -7.32
C ASN A 192 -9.96 -6.69 -6.34
N ILE A 193 -9.19 -7.68 -6.74
CA ILE A 193 -7.98 -8.14 -6.07
C ILE A 193 -6.74 -7.90 -6.93
N THR A 194 -6.81 -6.92 -7.84
CA THR A 194 -5.72 -6.60 -8.76
C THR A 194 -4.50 -6.14 -7.96
N ARG A 195 -3.37 -6.77 -8.23
CA ARG A 195 -2.09 -6.37 -7.68
C ARG A 195 -1.57 -5.13 -8.41
N GLN A 196 -0.84 -4.29 -7.71
CA GLN A 196 -0.09 -3.23 -8.36
C GLN A 196 0.89 -3.80 -9.39
N ASN A 197 0.95 -3.18 -10.55
CA ASN A 197 1.70 -3.67 -11.70
C ASN A 197 3.07 -3.01 -11.82
N ASN A 198 3.74 -2.75 -10.72
CA ASN A 198 5.10 -2.23 -10.74
C ASN A 198 6.15 -3.36 -10.76
N SER A 199 7.41 -3.02 -11.01
CA SER A 199 8.51 -3.97 -11.00
C SER A 199 8.71 -4.66 -9.66
N GLU A 200 8.37 -3.98 -8.56
CA GLU A 200 8.47 -4.49 -7.21
C GLU A 200 7.48 -5.63 -6.95
N THR A 201 6.25 -5.52 -7.47
CA THR A 201 5.26 -6.60 -7.36
C THR A 201 5.58 -7.83 -8.17
N SER A 202 6.41 -7.72 -9.21
CA SER A 202 6.91 -8.87 -9.97
C SER A 202 8.06 -9.60 -9.28
N GLY A 203 8.59 -9.05 -8.19
CA GLY A 203 9.78 -9.56 -7.50
C GLY A 203 11.07 -9.44 -8.32
N PHE A 204 11.05 -8.64 -9.39
CA PHE A 204 12.20 -8.46 -10.27
C PHE A 204 12.30 -7.02 -10.76
N ASP A 205 13.27 -6.28 -10.23
CA ASP A 205 13.56 -4.92 -10.66
C ASP A 205 14.92 -4.83 -11.37
N ARG A 206 14.91 -4.24 -12.55
CA ARG A 206 16.09 -4.08 -13.38
C ARG A 206 16.83 -2.80 -12.98
N GLY A 207 18.16 -2.82 -13.08
CA GLY A 207 18.95 -1.58 -13.01
C GLY A 207 19.26 -1.08 -11.60
N ARG A 208 19.06 -1.87 -10.57
CA ARG A 208 19.32 -1.46 -9.18
C ARG A 208 20.80 -1.28 -8.85
N CYS A 209 21.67 -2.03 -9.49
CA CYS A 209 23.11 -1.89 -9.29
C CYS A 209 23.88 -2.02 -10.60
N VAL A 210 24.83 -1.13 -10.82
CA VAL A 210 25.66 -1.14 -12.04
C VAL A 210 27.13 -0.96 -11.66
N LEU A 211 28.03 -1.54 -12.48
CA LEU A 211 29.44 -1.23 -12.44
C LEU A 211 29.75 -0.12 -13.46
N THR A 212 30.31 0.97 -12.97
CA THR A 212 30.70 2.09 -13.83
C THR A 212 32.06 1.85 -14.48
N THR A 213 32.36 2.60 -15.53
CA THR A 213 33.68 2.58 -16.19
C THR A 213 34.83 3.04 -15.26
N SER A 214 34.52 3.68 -14.15
CA SER A 214 35.50 4.07 -13.12
C SER A 214 35.89 2.92 -12.18
N CYS A 215 35.22 1.77 -12.26
CA CYS A 215 35.54 0.61 -11.44
C CYS A 215 36.86 -0.01 -11.88
N ARG A 216 37.89 0.07 -11.01
CA ARG A 216 39.25 -0.42 -11.32
C ARG A 216 39.37 -1.95 -11.26
N ASN A 217 38.53 -2.62 -10.51
CA ASN A 217 38.54 -4.07 -10.37
C ASN A 217 37.12 -4.62 -10.51
N THR A 218 36.68 -4.74 -11.76
CA THR A 218 35.31 -5.19 -12.10
C THR A 218 35.05 -6.63 -11.67
N ALA A 219 36.08 -7.50 -11.73
CA ALA A 219 35.93 -8.91 -11.33
C ALA A 219 35.68 -9.04 -9.80
N LEU A 220 36.41 -8.29 -8.99
CA LEU A 220 36.19 -8.27 -7.54
C LEU A 220 34.84 -7.66 -7.18
N ALA A 221 34.49 -6.55 -7.81
CA ALA A 221 33.20 -5.89 -7.56
C ALA A 221 32.03 -6.79 -7.98
N ALA A 222 32.09 -7.47 -9.11
CA ALA A 222 31.08 -8.42 -9.55
C ALA A 222 30.97 -9.61 -8.59
N ALA A 223 32.08 -10.19 -8.14
CA ALA A 223 32.08 -11.28 -7.17
C ALA A 223 31.50 -10.87 -5.80
N TRP A 224 31.76 -9.63 -5.37
CA TRP A 224 31.15 -9.10 -4.16
C TRP A 224 29.66 -8.90 -4.29
N ILE A 225 29.17 -8.35 -5.43
CA ILE A 225 27.74 -8.20 -5.71
C ILE A 225 27.06 -9.58 -5.81
N ASP A 226 27.72 -10.55 -6.48
CA ASP A 226 27.18 -11.91 -6.61
C ASP A 226 26.98 -12.58 -5.24
N GLN A 227 27.88 -12.32 -4.28
CA GLN A 227 27.73 -12.82 -2.91
C GLN A 227 26.46 -12.29 -2.23
N MET A 228 25.94 -11.11 -2.61
CA MET A 228 24.70 -10.56 -2.06
C MET A 228 23.47 -11.39 -2.41
N TYR A 229 23.52 -12.14 -3.49
CA TYR A 229 22.46 -13.07 -3.92
C TYR A 229 22.55 -14.45 -3.25
N ALA A 230 23.59 -14.74 -2.48
CA ALA A 230 23.72 -16.01 -1.79
C ALA A 230 22.53 -16.23 -0.83
N PRO A 231 21.94 -17.45 -0.77
CA PRO A 231 20.70 -17.72 -0.02
C PRO A 231 20.75 -17.35 1.46
N LEU A 232 21.93 -17.40 2.08
CA LEU A 232 22.11 -17.01 3.49
C LEU A 232 22.39 -15.51 3.66
N GLN A 233 22.95 -14.85 2.64
CA GLN A 233 23.31 -13.44 2.71
C GLN A 233 22.14 -12.54 2.29
N SER A 234 21.38 -12.95 1.28
CA SER A 234 20.30 -12.14 0.70
C SER A 234 19.22 -11.74 1.73
N PRO A 235 18.67 -12.64 2.57
CA PRO A 235 17.72 -12.24 3.59
C PRO A 235 18.31 -11.27 4.62
N GLN A 236 19.60 -11.42 4.96
CA GLN A 236 20.26 -10.52 5.92
C GLN A 236 20.46 -9.12 5.38
N ASN A 237 20.64 -8.96 4.06
CA ASN A 237 20.75 -7.65 3.43
C ASN A 237 19.46 -6.85 3.51
N ASN A 238 18.30 -7.52 3.46
CA ASN A 238 16.99 -6.89 3.48
C ASN A 238 16.40 -6.77 4.90
N TRP A 239 16.61 -7.80 5.73
CA TRP A 239 15.87 -7.96 6.99
C TRP A 239 16.76 -7.95 8.24
N GLY A 240 18.08 -7.79 8.06
CA GLY A 240 19.04 -7.80 9.16
C GLY A 240 19.59 -9.19 9.47
N THR A 241 20.48 -9.26 10.46
CA THR A 241 21.16 -10.50 10.86
C THR A 241 20.18 -11.49 11.48
N TYR A 242 20.40 -12.78 11.23
CA TYR A 242 19.72 -13.85 11.96
C TYR A 242 20.02 -13.70 13.45
N GLY A 243 18.93 -13.49 14.24
CA GLY A 243 18.95 -13.28 15.60
C GLY A 243 18.81 -13.80 16.69
#